data_079059b8edac63aba0a7c331bfb7d5f5
#
_entry.id   079059b8edac63aba0a7c331bfb7d5f5
#
_cell.length_a   1.000
_cell.length_b   1.000
_cell.length_c   1.000
_cell.angle_alpha   90.00
_cell.angle_beta   90.00
_cell.angle_gamma   90.00
#
_symmetry.space_group_name_H-M   'P 1'
#
loop_
_entity.id
_entity.type
_entity.pdbx_description
1 polymer ?
#
loop_
_entity_poly.entity_id
_entity_poly.type
_entity_poly.pdbx_seq_one_letter_code
_entity_poly.pdbx_strand_id
1 'polypeptide(L)'
;MKETVLGSHLRKVPSIAVGCMRLSEKSKDEMNHFIHSALEQGAYFFDHADIYGGGMSESVFGEAFADDPSLKREDMYLQSKCGIRQGCYDLSKEHILESVDGILKRLQTDYLDLLLLHRPDALVEPEEVAAAFDVLFESGKVRHFGVSNHKPMQIALLQKLSLIHISEPTRH
;
A
#
# COMPACT_ATOMS: atom_id res chain seq x y z
N MET A 1 11.64 18.28 2.15
CA MET A 1 11.86 17.47 0.92
C MET A 1 11.02 18.05 -0.21
N LYS A 2 11.41 17.83 -1.50
CA LYS A 2 10.58 18.22 -2.65
C LYS A 2 9.33 17.33 -2.71
N GLU A 3 8.18 17.90 -3.03
CA GLU A 3 6.92 17.18 -3.18
C GLU A 3 6.51 17.07 -4.65
N THR A 4 5.73 16.03 -4.96
CA THR A 4 5.13 15.80 -6.27
C THR A 4 3.65 15.45 -6.10
N VAL A 5 2.86 15.63 -7.15
CA VAL A 5 1.46 15.20 -7.17
C VAL A 5 1.42 13.75 -7.66
N LEU A 6 0.83 12.87 -6.88
CA LEU A 6 0.66 11.47 -7.22
C LEU A 6 -0.75 11.29 -7.85
N GLY A 7 -0.80 11.00 -9.16
CA GLY A 7 -2.07 10.93 -9.89
C GLY A 7 -2.72 12.29 -10.18
N SER A 8 -3.86 12.28 -10.86
CA SER A 8 -4.52 13.50 -11.36
C SER A 8 -5.28 14.32 -10.31
N HIS A 9 -5.61 13.73 -9.16
CA HIS A 9 -6.45 14.37 -8.13
C HIS A 9 -5.98 14.09 -6.69
N LEU A 10 -4.72 13.68 -6.51
CA LEU A 10 -4.23 13.20 -5.23
C LEU A 10 -3.41 14.25 -4.48
N ARG A 11 -3.28 14.01 -3.17
CA ARG A 11 -2.45 14.79 -2.26
C ARG A 11 -1.01 14.89 -2.78
N LYS A 12 -0.36 16.00 -2.53
CA LYS A 12 1.09 16.11 -2.68
C LYS A 12 1.77 15.14 -1.72
N VAL A 13 2.76 14.43 -2.21
CA VAL A 13 3.56 13.48 -1.44
C VAL A 13 5.05 13.77 -1.67
N PRO A 14 5.95 13.32 -0.79
CA PRO A 14 7.39 13.42 -1.04
C PRO A 14 7.76 12.78 -2.38
N SER A 15 8.72 13.37 -3.08
CA SER A 15 9.24 12.81 -4.36
C SER A 15 10.01 11.51 -4.15
N ILE A 16 10.28 11.13 -2.90
CA ILE A 16 10.96 9.89 -2.50
C ILE A 16 10.01 9.12 -1.60
N ALA A 17 9.65 7.91 -2.04
CA ALA A 17 8.97 6.93 -1.20
C ALA A 17 10.00 6.06 -0.46
N VAL A 18 9.76 5.81 0.81
CA VAL A 18 10.60 4.98 1.68
C VAL A 18 10.18 3.52 1.50
N GLY A 19 10.99 2.71 0.81
CA GLY A 19 10.70 1.30 0.57
C GLY A 19 10.91 0.44 1.82
N CYS A 20 9.87 -0.26 2.24
CA CYS A 20 9.83 -1.06 3.48
C CYS A 20 10.11 -2.55 3.27
N MET A 21 10.58 -2.98 2.10
CA MET A 21 10.74 -4.40 1.75
C MET A 21 11.74 -5.16 2.63
N ARG A 22 12.79 -4.50 3.14
CA ARG A 22 13.90 -5.13 3.89
C ARG A 22 13.90 -4.76 5.37
N LEU A 23 12.72 -4.59 5.96
CA LEU A 23 12.60 -4.13 7.34
C LEU A 23 12.24 -5.25 8.33
N SER A 24 11.95 -6.47 7.84
CA SER A 24 11.46 -7.60 8.64
C SER A 24 12.41 -8.07 9.75
N GLU A 25 13.71 -7.78 9.62
CA GLU A 25 14.73 -8.21 10.59
C GLU A 25 15.09 -7.11 11.62
N LYS A 26 14.49 -5.92 11.49
CA LYS A 26 14.75 -4.84 12.43
C LYS A 26 14.09 -5.10 13.79
N SER A 27 14.81 -4.75 14.84
CA SER A 27 14.20 -4.62 16.15
C SER A 27 13.21 -3.46 16.17
N LYS A 28 12.31 -3.46 17.15
CA LYS A 28 11.35 -2.38 17.36
C LYS A 28 12.01 -1.02 17.52
N ASP A 29 13.09 -0.94 18.30
CA ASP A 29 13.83 0.32 18.54
C ASP A 29 14.50 0.83 17.26
N GLU A 30 15.08 -0.06 16.46
CA GLU A 30 15.65 0.29 15.16
C GLU A 30 14.56 0.77 14.19
N MET A 31 13.38 0.17 14.24
CA MET A 31 12.24 0.58 13.40
C MET A 31 11.70 1.94 13.84
N ASN A 32 11.54 2.16 15.13
CA ASN A 32 11.12 3.46 15.66
C ASN A 32 12.10 4.56 15.23
N HIS A 33 13.41 4.35 15.42
CA HIS A 33 14.43 5.28 14.97
C HIS A 33 14.38 5.52 13.44
N PHE A 34 14.13 4.48 12.65
CA PHE A 34 14.00 4.57 11.19
C PHE A 34 12.80 5.45 10.79
N ILE A 35 11.63 5.26 11.43
CA ILE A 35 10.43 6.06 11.16
C ILE A 35 10.70 7.54 11.49
N HIS A 36 11.22 7.84 12.68
CA HIS A 36 11.56 9.21 13.08
C HIS A 36 12.55 9.87 12.12
N SER A 37 13.63 9.18 11.78
CA SER A 37 14.65 9.70 10.86
C SER A 37 14.07 10.00 9.47
N ALA A 38 13.11 9.19 8.99
CA ALA A 38 12.43 9.43 7.72
C ALA A 38 11.53 10.68 7.81
N LEU A 39 10.72 10.79 8.87
CA LEU A 39 9.81 11.92 9.07
C LEU A 39 10.56 13.25 9.25
N GLU A 40 11.65 13.28 10.02
CA GLU A 40 12.50 14.45 10.21
C GLU A 40 13.09 14.98 8.89
N GLN A 41 13.36 14.09 7.95
CA GLN A 41 13.82 14.45 6.61
C GLN A 41 12.68 14.80 5.64
N GLY A 42 11.43 14.74 6.09
CA GLY A 42 10.24 14.98 5.28
C GLY A 42 9.89 13.82 4.33
N ALA A 43 10.42 12.61 4.57
CA ALA A 43 10.14 11.39 3.82
C ALA A 43 9.00 10.61 4.49
N TYR A 44 7.80 11.14 4.45
CA TYR A 44 6.63 10.59 5.12
C TYR A 44 5.82 9.58 4.29
N PHE A 45 6.27 9.23 3.09
CA PHE A 45 5.63 8.23 2.23
C PHE A 45 6.30 6.86 2.40
N PHE A 46 5.63 5.91 3.03
CA PHE A 46 6.12 4.55 3.28
C PHE A 46 5.46 3.54 2.34
N ASP A 47 6.28 2.76 1.64
CA ASP A 47 5.87 1.79 0.62
C ASP A 47 6.03 0.35 1.13
N HIS A 48 4.92 -0.26 1.53
CA HIS A 48 4.80 -1.64 2.01
C HIS A 48 4.27 -2.59 0.93
N ALA A 49 4.22 -3.87 1.26
CA ALA A 49 3.42 -4.90 0.60
C ALA A 49 3.19 -6.06 1.58
N ASP A 50 2.04 -6.71 1.46
CA ASP A 50 1.62 -7.82 2.31
C ASP A 50 2.59 -9.01 2.35
N ILE A 51 3.36 -9.20 1.26
CA ILE A 51 4.34 -10.27 1.13
C ILE A 51 5.74 -9.93 1.66
N TYR A 52 6.02 -8.65 2.00
CA TYR A 52 7.37 -8.27 2.43
C TYR A 52 7.74 -8.93 3.76
N GLY A 53 8.77 -9.81 3.70
CA GLY A 53 9.13 -10.65 4.84
C GLY A 53 7.99 -11.57 5.32
N GLY A 54 7.08 -11.97 4.42
CA GLY A 54 5.89 -12.74 4.80
C GLY A 54 4.93 -11.98 5.72
N GLY A 55 4.85 -10.66 5.57
CA GLY A 55 4.06 -9.76 6.41
C GLY A 55 4.82 -9.16 7.60
N MET A 56 6.00 -9.70 7.93
CA MET A 56 6.79 -9.23 9.08
C MET A 56 7.24 -7.78 8.96
N SER A 57 7.51 -7.28 7.73
CA SER A 57 7.88 -5.88 7.53
C SER A 57 6.77 -4.91 7.96
N GLU A 58 5.52 -5.24 7.69
CA GLU A 58 4.36 -4.47 8.15
C GLU A 58 4.17 -4.62 9.67
N SER A 59 4.34 -5.84 10.23
CA SER A 59 4.17 -6.09 11.66
C SER A 59 5.17 -5.29 12.51
N VAL A 60 6.45 -5.34 12.18
CA VAL A 60 7.50 -4.60 12.92
C VAL A 60 7.29 -3.09 12.82
N PHE A 61 6.86 -2.61 11.63
CA PHE A 61 6.53 -1.20 11.45
C PHE A 61 5.32 -0.78 12.31
N GLY A 62 4.24 -1.57 12.28
CA GLY A 62 3.02 -1.31 13.03
C GLY A 62 3.24 -1.34 14.55
N GLU A 63 4.03 -2.29 15.04
CA GLU A 63 4.39 -2.38 16.47
C GLU A 63 5.21 -1.16 16.93
N ALA A 64 6.19 -0.73 16.14
CA ALA A 64 6.99 0.45 16.47
C ALA A 64 6.16 1.74 16.42
N PHE A 65 5.24 1.83 15.47
CA PHE A 65 4.32 2.96 15.34
C PHE A 65 3.32 3.04 16.50
N ALA A 66 2.67 1.94 16.85
CA ALA A 66 1.62 1.92 17.87
C ALA A 66 2.14 2.17 19.29
N ASP A 67 3.37 1.79 19.55
CA ASP A 67 4.00 1.95 20.87
C ASP A 67 4.62 3.33 21.11
N ASP A 68 4.66 4.18 20.07
CA ASP A 68 5.19 5.53 20.18
C ASP A 68 4.09 6.59 20.02
N PRO A 69 3.59 7.18 21.11
CA PRO A 69 2.53 8.18 21.06
C PRO A 69 2.93 9.51 20.39
N SER A 70 4.21 9.71 20.10
CA SER A 70 4.69 10.88 19.36
C SER A 70 4.50 10.73 17.84
N LEU A 71 4.37 9.50 17.35
CA LEU A 71 4.09 9.21 15.94
C LEU A 71 2.58 9.29 15.68
N LYS A 72 2.17 10.13 14.75
CA LYS A 72 0.77 10.29 14.39
C LYS A 72 0.49 9.71 13.01
N ARG A 73 -0.63 9.00 12.89
CA ARG A 73 -1.03 8.36 11.63
C ARG A 73 -1.22 9.38 10.49
N GLU A 74 -1.74 10.55 10.79
CA GLU A 74 -1.96 11.63 9.83
C GLU A 74 -0.68 12.26 9.27
N ASP A 75 0.45 12.09 9.93
CA ASP A 75 1.76 12.58 9.48
C ASP A 75 2.42 11.63 8.46
N MET A 76 1.83 10.46 8.22
CA MET A 76 2.33 9.43 7.32
C MET A 76 1.41 9.21 6.14
N TYR A 77 1.98 8.90 4.98
CA TYR A 77 1.29 8.37 3.81
C TYR A 77 1.67 6.90 3.68
N LEU A 78 0.73 6.01 4.04
CA LEU A 78 0.96 4.57 4.01
C LEU A 78 0.38 3.96 2.74
N GLN A 79 1.26 3.40 1.93
CA GLN A 79 0.92 2.58 0.78
C GLN A 79 1.22 1.12 1.09
N SER A 80 0.33 0.22 0.70
CA SER A 80 0.65 -1.22 0.66
C SER A 80 0.13 -1.87 -0.62
N LYS A 81 0.43 -3.14 -0.81
CA LYS A 81 0.12 -3.88 -2.04
C LYS A 81 -0.39 -5.27 -1.67
N CYS A 82 -1.29 -5.82 -2.51
CA CYS A 82 -1.81 -7.18 -2.37
C CYS A 82 -1.90 -7.89 -3.72
N GLY A 83 -2.26 -9.16 -3.71
CA GLY A 83 -2.53 -9.95 -4.90
C GLY A 83 -1.43 -10.93 -5.30
N ILE A 84 -0.36 -11.08 -4.49
CA ILE A 84 0.64 -12.13 -4.69
C ILE A 84 0.45 -13.21 -3.61
N ARG A 85 0.17 -14.43 -4.04
CA ARG A 85 0.10 -15.62 -3.17
C ARG A 85 1.25 -16.59 -3.48
N GLN A 86 1.40 -17.61 -2.66
CA GLN A 86 2.37 -18.66 -2.93
C GLN A 86 2.01 -19.42 -4.21
N GLY A 87 2.81 -19.23 -5.25
CA GLY A 87 2.67 -19.91 -6.53
C GLY A 87 1.66 -19.33 -7.52
N CYS A 88 0.93 -18.27 -7.18
CA CYS A 88 -0.02 -17.63 -8.09
C CYS A 88 -0.25 -16.15 -7.78
N TYR A 89 -0.92 -15.45 -8.69
CA TYR A 89 -1.53 -14.14 -8.45
C TYR A 89 -3.03 -14.35 -8.24
N ASP A 90 -3.61 -13.55 -7.36
CA ASP A 90 -5.03 -13.64 -7.02
C ASP A 90 -5.58 -12.23 -6.77
N LEU A 91 -6.42 -11.75 -7.68
CA LEU A 91 -7.09 -10.46 -7.60
C LEU A 91 -8.62 -10.63 -7.45
N SER A 92 -9.06 -11.76 -6.90
CA SER A 92 -10.46 -11.95 -6.53
C SER A 92 -10.89 -10.96 -5.45
N LYS A 93 -12.17 -10.63 -5.43
CA LYS A 93 -12.76 -9.74 -4.42
C LYS A 93 -12.44 -10.20 -3.00
N GLU A 94 -12.65 -11.50 -2.74
CA GLU A 94 -12.42 -12.10 -1.43
C GLU A 94 -10.97 -11.91 -0.96
N HIS A 95 -10.01 -12.27 -1.83
CA HIS A 95 -8.59 -12.15 -1.48
C HIS A 95 -8.14 -10.69 -1.28
N ILE A 96 -8.63 -9.75 -2.08
CA ILE A 96 -8.32 -8.33 -1.89
C ILE A 96 -8.82 -7.83 -0.53
N LEU A 97 -10.06 -8.17 -0.15
CA LEU A 97 -10.64 -7.76 1.14
C LEU A 97 -9.89 -8.37 2.32
N GLU A 98 -9.61 -9.68 2.29
CA GLU A 98 -8.83 -10.38 3.32
C GLU A 98 -7.41 -9.82 3.45
N SER A 99 -6.76 -9.54 2.31
CA SER A 99 -5.41 -8.96 2.30
C SER A 99 -5.38 -7.59 2.98
N VAL A 100 -6.34 -6.72 2.68
CA VAL A 100 -6.42 -5.39 3.30
C VAL A 100 -6.66 -5.50 4.80
N ASP A 101 -7.54 -6.37 5.25
CA ASP A 101 -7.77 -6.59 6.68
C ASP A 101 -6.50 -7.08 7.39
N GLY A 102 -5.76 -7.98 6.74
CA GLY A 102 -4.46 -8.43 7.22
C GLY A 102 -3.41 -7.32 7.28
N ILE A 103 -3.32 -6.49 6.24
CA ILE A 103 -2.40 -5.33 6.17
C ILE A 103 -2.70 -4.34 7.29
N LEU A 104 -3.97 -3.93 7.45
CA LEU A 104 -4.38 -2.98 8.48
C LEU A 104 -4.07 -3.49 9.89
N LYS A 105 -4.31 -4.79 10.13
CA LYS A 105 -3.97 -5.44 11.39
C LYS A 105 -2.48 -5.43 11.67
N ARG A 106 -1.63 -5.73 10.68
CA ARG A 106 -0.17 -5.75 10.84
C ARG A 106 0.40 -4.34 11.00
N LEU A 107 -0.07 -3.36 10.23
CA LEU A 107 0.33 -1.96 10.33
C LEU A 107 -0.27 -1.24 11.55
N GLN A 108 -1.19 -1.87 12.28
CA GLN A 108 -1.91 -1.31 13.43
C GLN A 108 -2.54 0.06 13.10
N THR A 109 -3.25 0.13 11.99
CA THR A 109 -3.94 1.34 11.50
C THR A 109 -5.32 0.99 10.97
N ASP A 110 -6.22 1.98 10.97
CA ASP A 110 -7.60 1.80 10.50
C ASP A 110 -7.74 2.01 8.98
N TYR A 111 -6.74 2.61 8.33
CA TYR A 111 -6.81 2.90 6.90
C TYR A 111 -5.44 2.93 6.21
N LEU A 112 -5.48 2.67 4.90
CA LEU A 112 -4.38 2.95 3.97
C LEU A 112 -4.68 4.22 3.18
N ASP A 113 -3.63 5.01 2.89
CA ASP A 113 -3.76 6.12 1.95
C ASP A 113 -3.82 5.61 0.51
N LEU A 114 -3.12 4.51 0.20
CA LEU A 114 -3.08 3.91 -1.13
C LEU A 114 -2.92 2.39 -1.05
N LEU A 115 -3.76 1.67 -1.79
CA LEU A 115 -3.61 0.24 -2.07
C LEU A 115 -3.25 0.02 -3.53
N LEU A 116 -2.22 -0.78 -3.79
CA LEU A 116 -1.87 -1.20 -5.15
C LEU A 116 -2.16 -2.69 -5.37
N LEU A 117 -2.68 -3.03 -6.55
CA LEU A 117 -2.60 -4.39 -7.06
C LEU A 117 -1.13 -4.65 -7.45
N HIS A 118 -0.46 -5.58 -6.76
CA HIS A 118 1.00 -5.73 -6.80
C HIS A 118 1.51 -6.26 -8.14
N ARG A 119 0.77 -7.18 -8.76
CA ARG A 119 1.06 -7.79 -10.05
C ARG A 119 -0.24 -8.03 -10.83
N PRO A 120 -0.18 -7.98 -12.18
CA PRO A 120 -1.33 -8.39 -12.97
C PRO A 120 -1.60 -9.88 -12.80
N ASP A 121 -2.87 -10.22 -12.62
CA ASP A 121 -3.37 -11.58 -12.69
C ASP A 121 -3.95 -11.81 -14.10
N ALA A 122 -3.57 -12.92 -14.74
CA ALA A 122 -4.07 -13.29 -16.06
C ALA A 122 -5.54 -13.77 -16.05
N LEU A 123 -6.02 -14.19 -14.88
CA LEU A 123 -7.39 -14.68 -14.67
C LEU A 123 -8.26 -13.66 -13.96
N VAL A 124 -7.82 -12.39 -13.88
CA VAL A 124 -8.57 -11.35 -13.18
C VAL A 124 -9.94 -11.14 -13.78
N GLU A 125 -10.96 -11.10 -12.92
CA GLU A 125 -12.30 -10.61 -13.23
C GLU A 125 -12.36 -9.13 -12.82
N PRO A 126 -12.29 -8.17 -13.76
CA PRO A 126 -12.19 -6.74 -13.43
C PRO A 126 -13.35 -6.21 -12.58
N GLU A 127 -14.52 -6.83 -12.70
CA GLU A 127 -15.73 -6.53 -11.94
C GLU A 127 -15.57 -6.90 -10.45
N GLU A 128 -14.83 -7.97 -10.13
CA GLU A 128 -14.51 -8.35 -8.76
C GLU A 128 -13.56 -7.35 -8.11
N VAL A 129 -12.56 -6.90 -8.86
CA VAL A 129 -11.65 -5.84 -8.42
C VAL A 129 -12.43 -4.55 -8.11
N ALA A 130 -13.33 -4.16 -9.02
CA ALA A 130 -14.16 -2.98 -8.83
C ALA A 130 -15.03 -3.11 -7.56
N ALA A 131 -15.70 -4.25 -7.40
CA ALA A 131 -16.54 -4.51 -6.22
C ALA A 131 -15.74 -4.56 -4.90
N ALA A 132 -14.48 -5.01 -4.92
CA ALA A 132 -13.61 -4.96 -3.75
C ALA A 132 -13.23 -3.51 -3.40
N PHE A 133 -12.86 -2.72 -4.41
CA PHE A 133 -12.45 -1.32 -4.21
C PHE A 133 -13.61 -0.46 -3.70
N ASP A 134 -14.82 -0.68 -4.22
CA ASP A 134 -16.01 0.03 -3.72
C ASP A 134 -16.24 -0.24 -2.23
N VAL A 135 -16.21 -1.51 -1.80
CA VAL A 135 -16.34 -1.89 -0.38
C VAL A 135 -15.25 -1.25 0.49
N LEU A 136 -14.00 -1.27 0.03
CA LEU A 136 -12.87 -0.72 0.78
C LEU A 136 -12.93 0.81 0.87
N PHE A 137 -13.40 1.47 -0.18
CA PHE A 137 -13.57 2.92 -0.22
C PHE A 137 -14.74 3.37 0.68
N GLU A 138 -15.90 2.75 0.55
CA GLU A 138 -17.10 3.06 1.34
C GLU A 138 -16.89 2.81 2.83
N SER A 139 -16.13 1.75 3.19
CA SER A 139 -15.77 1.48 4.58
C SER A 139 -14.68 2.41 5.15
N GLY A 140 -14.03 3.23 4.31
CA GLY A 140 -12.93 4.11 4.69
C GLY A 140 -11.60 3.40 4.95
N LYS A 141 -11.51 2.09 4.70
CA LYS A 141 -10.28 1.30 4.88
C LYS A 141 -9.17 1.67 3.89
N VAL A 142 -9.54 2.13 2.69
CA VAL A 142 -8.60 2.56 1.65
C VAL A 142 -9.08 3.85 1.01
N ARG A 143 -8.19 4.85 0.93
CA ARG A 143 -8.53 6.17 0.37
C ARG A 143 -8.33 6.25 -1.14
N HIS A 144 -7.30 5.58 -1.65
CA HIS A 144 -6.94 5.61 -3.08
C HIS A 144 -6.48 4.23 -3.54
N PHE A 145 -6.66 3.98 -4.85
CA PHE A 145 -6.33 2.71 -5.46
C PHE A 145 -5.42 2.91 -6.67
N GLY A 146 -4.56 1.92 -6.90
CA GLY A 146 -3.65 1.93 -8.03
C GLY A 146 -3.18 0.53 -8.40
N VAL A 147 -2.26 0.48 -9.33
CA VAL A 147 -1.66 -0.76 -9.83
C VAL A 147 -0.16 -0.64 -9.94
N SER A 148 0.54 -1.75 -9.73
CA SER A 148 1.98 -1.89 -9.91
C SER A 148 2.27 -2.96 -10.96
N ASN A 149 3.26 -2.73 -11.83
CA ASN A 149 3.67 -3.70 -12.85
C ASN A 149 2.62 -4.05 -13.94
N HIS A 150 1.55 -3.29 -14.05
CA HIS A 150 0.53 -3.50 -15.08
C HIS A 150 0.90 -2.82 -16.40
N LYS A 151 0.50 -3.42 -17.51
CA LYS A 151 0.65 -2.85 -18.85
C LYS A 151 -0.46 -1.82 -19.12
N PRO A 152 -0.25 -0.83 -20.04
CA PRO A 152 -1.24 0.21 -20.31
C PRO A 152 -2.65 -0.32 -20.64
N MET A 153 -2.76 -1.42 -21.40
CA MET A 153 -4.05 -2.02 -21.72
C MET A 153 -4.77 -2.61 -20.50
N GLN A 154 -4.01 -3.20 -19.57
CA GLN A 154 -4.57 -3.73 -18.32
C GLN A 154 -5.05 -2.59 -17.42
N ILE A 155 -4.29 -1.50 -17.36
CA ILE A 155 -4.68 -0.29 -16.64
C ILE A 155 -5.97 0.28 -17.21
N ALA A 156 -6.05 0.44 -18.54
CA ALA A 156 -7.22 0.98 -19.21
C ALA A 156 -8.48 0.11 -19.00
N LEU A 157 -8.32 -1.21 -18.95
CA LEU A 157 -9.41 -2.14 -18.64
C LEU A 157 -9.95 -1.91 -17.22
N LEU A 158 -9.07 -1.93 -16.23
CA LEU A 158 -9.45 -1.75 -14.84
C LEU A 158 -10.03 -0.35 -14.56
N GLN A 159 -9.49 0.71 -15.20
CA GLN A 159 -9.99 2.08 -15.04
C GLN A 159 -11.41 2.30 -15.55
N LYS A 160 -11.90 1.47 -16.46
CA LYS A 160 -13.28 1.55 -16.93
C LYS A 160 -14.31 1.10 -15.89
N LEU A 161 -13.90 0.25 -14.97
CA LEU A 161 -14.81 -0.44 -14.04
C LEU A 161 -14.50 -0.12 -12.58
N SER A 162 -13.31 0.40 -12.27
CA SER A 162 -12.85 0.56 -10.89
C SER A 162 -12.24 1.94 -10.58
N LEU A 163 -12.11 2.23 -9.29
CA LEU A 163 -11.54 3.47 -8.74
C LEU A 163 -10.00 3.50 -8.81
N ILE A 164 -9.40 3.19 -9.97
CA ILE A 164 -7.93 3.25 -10.10
C ILE A 164 -7.47 4.67 -10.43
N HIS A 165 -6.68 5.24 -9.52
CA HIS A 165 -6.17 6.61 -9.61
C HIS A 165 -4.68 6.68 -9.95
N ILE A 166 -3.91 5.61 -9.67
CA ILE A 166 -2.45 5.59 -9.74
C ILE A 166 -1.96 4.35 -10.46
N SER A 167 -0.94 4.51 -11.30
CA SER A 167 -0.17 3.40 -11.84
C SER A 167 1.32 3.61 -11.57
N GLU A 168 1.97 2.65 -10.91
CA GLU A 168 3.42 2.61 -10.80
C GLU A 168 4.03 2.05 -12.08
N PRO A 169 5.11 2.67 -12.62
CA PRO A 169 5.80 2.14 -13.78
C PRO A 169 6.41 0.77 -13.48
N THR A 170 6.32 -0.14 -14.43
CA THR A 170 7.05 -1.40 -14.40
C THR A 170 8.55 -1.11 -14.49
N ARG A 171 9.34 -1.62 -13.53
CA ARG A 171 10.80 -1.68 -13.70
C ARG A 171 11.11 -2.74 -14.76
N HIS A 172 11.70 -2.32 -15.85
CA HIS A 172 12.27 -3.22 -16.86
C HIS A 172 13.63 -3.71 -16.42
#